data_1de0963803fc770724d43bdebcc3164c
#
_entry.id   1de0963803fc770724d43bdebcc3164c
#
_cell.length_a   1.000
_cell.length_b   1.000
_cell.length_c   1.000
_cell.angle_alpha   90.00
_cell.angle_beta   90.00
_cell.angle_gamma   90.00
#
_symmetry.space_group_name_H-M   'P 1'
#
loop_
_entity.id
_entity.type
_entity.pdbx_description
1 polymer ?
#
loop_
_entity_poly.entity_id
_entity_poly.type
_entity_poly.pdbx_seq_one_letter_code
_entity_poly.pdbx_strand_id
1 'polypeptide(L)'
;MVYNAEVVGGRMAFSEGAPAAKLVRERAAAAVAYAVVALGFYLMSLFLPHFMSGVRIPGLPDPVARLDWLLWAFLFLLAFAFAATAIYDAMRAIDPLFALLSRRFGRAAGPGKRVARDLAYALLAALMAVALAPLTEPLGPAAPLVRALLGVGALLVLVLLLFDAAKTIYAYVREKVEETVSKLAR
;
A
#
# COMPACT_ATOMS: atom_id res chain seq x y z
N MET A 1 33.10 32.60 2.86
CA MET A 1 33.61 31.51 2.01
C MET A 1 32.98 31.65 0.64
N VAL A 2 33.75 32.08 -0.35
CA VAL A 2 33.29 32.45 -1.70
C VAL A 2 33.22 31.16 -2.51
N TYR A 3 32.04 30.83 -3.05
CA TYR A 3 31.87 29.74 -4.00
C TYR A 3 32.34 30.22 -5.38
N ASN A 4 33.48 29.73 -5.83
CA ASN A 4 33.91 29.89 -7.21
C ASN A 4 33.04 28.99 -8.11
N ALA A 5 32.16 29.62 -8.89
CA ALA A 5 31.50 28.96 -10.00
C ALA A 5 32.43 29.04 -11.21
N GLU A 6 33.17 27.99 -11.50
CA GLU A 6 33.84 27.81 -12.80
C GLU A 6 32.80 27.52 -13.89
N VAL A 7 32.55 28.55 -14.70
CA VAL A 7 31.76 28.40 -15.94
C VAL A 7 32.71 27.87 -17.02
N VAL A 8 32.79 26.56 -17.19
CA VAL A 8 33.36 25.91 -18.36
C VAL A 8 32.19 25.50 -19.26
N GLY A 9 32.18 26.05 -20.50
CA GLY A 9 31.15 25.78 -21.52
C GLY A 9 31.11 24.32 -21.96
N GLY A 10 30.32 23.55 -21.26
CA GLY A 10 29.98 22.17 -21.57
C GLY A 10 28.64 21.89 -20.95
N ARG A 11 27.70 21.41 -21.75
CA ARG A 11 26.34 21.00 -21.37
C ARG A 11 26.36 20.40 -19.97
N MET A 12 25.80 21.12 -18.97
CA MET A 12 25.45 20.54 -17.69
C MET A 12 24.34 19.51 -17.96
N ALA A 13 24.75 18.31 -18.29
CA ALA A 13 23.88 17.15 -18.14
C ALA A 13 23.71 16.97 -16.64
N PHE A 14 22.73 17.67 -16.04
CA PHE A 14 22.33 17.44 -14.68
C PHE A 14 21.95 15.97 -14.55
N SER A 15 22.74 15.21 -13.80
CA SER A 15 22.47 13.82 -13.44
C SER A 15 21.32 13.75 -12.40
N GLU A 16 20.27 14.56 -12.59
CA GLU A 16 19.10 14.59 -11.71
C GLU A 16 18.35 13.24 -11.63
N GLY A 17 18.64 12.32 -12.53
CA GLY A 17 18.08 10.96 -12.47
C GLY A 17 18.74 10.06 -11.43
N ALA A 18 19.99 10.30 -11.09
CA ALA A 18 20.74 9.47 -10.14
C ALA A 18 20.16 9.51 -8.72
N PRO A 19 19.81 10.67 -8.13
CA PRO A 19 19.22 10.72 -6.80
C PRO A 19 17.80 10.10 -6.78
N ALA A 20 16.99 10.28 -7.82
CA ALA A 20 15.65 9.68 -7.90
C ALA A 20 15.72 8.15 -8.03
N ALA A 21 16.61 7.61 -8.85
CA ALA A 21 16.81 6.17 -8.99
C ALA A 21 17.30 5.52 -7.68
N LYS A 22 18.21 6.18 -6.96
CA LYS A 22 18.68 5.75 -5.65
C LYS A 22 17.52 5.70 -4.65
N LEU A 23 16.70 6.74 -4.59
CA LEU A 23 15.54 6.81 -3.69
C LEU A 23 14.51 5.72 -3.99
N VAL A 24 14.20 5.47 -5.26
CA VAL A 24 13.30 4.37 -5.67
C VAL A 24 13.87 3.03 -5.20
N ARG A 25 15.16 2.77 -5.43
CA ARG A 25 15.81 1.52 -5.03
C ARG A 25 15.77 1.31 -3.50
N GLU A 26 16.08 2.35 -2.72
CA GLU A 26 16.07 2.28 -1.26
C GLU A 26 14.66 2.02 -0.72
N ARG A 27 13.65 2.75 -1.23
CA ARG A 27 12.25 2.57 -0.81
C ARG A 27 11.66 1.25 -1.25
N ALA A 28 11.95 0.79 -2.47
CA ALA A 28 11.52 -0.52 -2.93
C ALA A 28 12.15 -1.65 -2.10
N ALA A 29 13.45 -1.55 -1.79
CA ALA A 29 14.13 -2.53 -0.94
C ALA A 29 13.53 -2.55 0.48
N ALA A 30 13.22 -1.40 1.07
CA ALA A 30 12.57 -1.31 2.38
C ALA A 30 11.16 -1.92 2.34
N ALA A 31 10.36 -1.59 1.32
CA ALA A 31 9.02 -2.18 1.13
C ALA A 31 9.06 -3.70 1.03
N VAL A 32 10.00 -4.26 0.24
CA VAL A 32 10.18 -5.71 0.14
C VAL A 32 10.61 -6.32 1.48
N ALA A 33 11.55 -5.69 2.19
CA ALA A 33 11.99 -6.18 3.50
C ALA A 33 10.83 -6.24 4.49
N TYR A 34 10.03 -5.17 4.59
CA TYR A 34 8.85 -5.15 5.45
C TYR A 34 7.78 -6.15 5.03
N ALA A 35 7.58 -6.37 3.73
CA ALA A 35 6.65 -7.38 3.22
C ALA A 35 7.10 -8.81 3.61
N VAL A 36 8.39 -9.11 3.54
CA VAL A 36 8.95 -10.41 3.97
C VAL A 36 8.76 -10.61 5.48
N VAL A 37 9.03 -9.57 6.30
CA VAL A 37 8.81 -9.62 7.74
C VAL A 37 7.32 -9.81 8.07
N ALA A 38 6.43 -9.07 7.38
CA ALA A 38 4.99 -9.23 7.52
C ALA A 38 4.54 -10.66 7.22
N LEU A 39 5.03 -11.24 6.12
CA LEU A 39 4.76 -12.63 5.76
C LEU A 39 5.25 -13.61 6.83
N GLY A 40 6.45 -13.38 7.40
CA GLY A 40 6.98 -14.18 8.49
C GLY A 40 6.07 -14.17 9.71
N PHE A 41 5.63 -12.99 10.19
CA PHE A 41 4.68 -12.89 11.31
C PHE A 41 3.32 -13.49 10.98
N TYR A 42 2.83 -13.32 9.75
CA TYR A 42 1.59 -13.96 9.30
C TYR A 42 1.69 -15.49 9.36
N LEU A 43 2.76 -16.08 8.84
CA LEU A 43 2.98 -17.52 8.91
C LEU A 43 3.10 -17.98 10.37
N MET A 44 3.84 -17.25 11.22
CA MET A 44 3.90 -17.53 12.66
C MET A 44 2.52 -17.49 13.31
N SER A 45 1.65 -16.56 12.93
CA SER A 45 0.28 -16.45 13.47
C SER A 45 -0.60 -17.67 13.11
N LEU A 46 -0.28 -18.38 12.03
CA LEU A 46 -1.00 -19.61 11.64
C LEU A 46 -0.55 -20.83 12.44
N PHE A 47 0.73 -20.91 12.79
CA PHE A 47 1.29 -22.12 13.39
C PHE A 47 1.45 -22.03 14.92
N LEU A 48 2.00 -20.91 15.41
CA LEU A 48 2.41 -20.79 16.81
C LEU A 48 1.25 -20.92 17.82
N PRO A 49 0.02 -20.42 17.55
CA PRO A 49 -1.11 -20.56 18.47
C PRO A 49 -1.49 -22.01 18.77
N HIS A 50 -1.26 -22.92 17.81
CA HIS A 50 -1.58 -24.35 18.00
C HIS A 50 -0.80 -24.98 19.17
N PHE A 51 0.42 -24.51 19.43
CA PHE A 51 1.24 -24.99 20.55
C PHE A 51 0.74 -24.49 21.92
N MET A 52 -0.07 -23.42 21.94
CA MET A 52 -0.66 -22.85 23.14
C MET A 52 -2.14 -23.19 23.32
N SER A 53 -2.65 -24.10 22.49
CA SER A 53 -4.05 -24.52 22.55
C SER A 53 -4.37 -25.16 23.89
N GLY A 54 -5.50 -24.74 24.51
CA GLY A 54 -5.95 -25.23 25.82
C GLY A 54 -5.42 -24.44 27.02
N VAL A 55 -4.44 -23.55 26.84
CA VAL A 55 -3.99 -22.67 27.94
C VAL A 55 -4.96 -21.50 28.09
N ARG A 56 -5.52 -21.33 29.30
CA ARG A 56 -6.44 -20.25 29.63
C ARG A 56 -5.93 -19.39 30.76
N ILE A 57 -6.16 -18.11 30.68
CA ILE A 57 -5.85 -17.14 31.73
C ILE A 57 -7.11 -17.03 32.62
N PRO A 58 -7.03 -17.40 33.91
CA PRO A 58 -8.16 -17.32 34.81
C PRO A 58 -8.61 -15.87 35.02
N GLY A 59 -9.92 -15.65 35.10
CA GLY A 59 -10.50 -14.33 35.38
C GLY A 59 -10.77 -13.46 34.16
N LEU A 60 -10.41 -13.89 32.94
CA LEU A 60 -10.75 -13.17 31.70
C LEU A 60 -11.92 -13.84 30.95
N PRO A 61 -12.74 -13.05 30.25
CA PRO A 61 -13.81 -13.59 29.39
C PRO A 61 -13.24 -14.18 28.08
N ASP A 62 -13.94 -15.18 27.49
CA ASP A 62 -13.63 -15.66 26.15
C ASP A 62 -13.93 -14.56 25.09
N PRO A 63 -13.09 -14.46 24.02
CA PRO A 63 -11.94 -15.29 23.68
C PRO A 63 -10.62 -14.80 24.29
N VAL A 64 -10.62 -13.67 25.03
CA VAL A 64 -9.40 -13.05 25.59
C VAL A 64 -8.73 -13.94 26.65
N ALA A 65 -9.52 -14.80 27.32
CA ALA A 65 -8.98 -15.80 28.24
C ALA A 65 -8.08 -16.84 27.56
N ARG A 66 -8.18 -17.03 26.27
CA ARG A 66 -7.46 -18.05 25.51
C ARG A 66 -6.11 -17.52 25.04
N LEU A 67 -5.04 -18.15 25.51
CA LEU A 67 -3.67 -17.72 25.18
C LEU A 67 -3.33 -17.92 23.69
N ASP A 68 -3.88 -18.97 23.05
CA ASP A 68 -3.77 -19.20 21.61
C ASP A 68 -4.37 -18.05 20.79
N TRP A 69 -5.53 -17.53 21.19
CA TRP A 69 -6.18 -16.39 20.55
C TRP A 69 -5.37 -15.10 20.74
N LEU A 70 -4.88 -14.82 21.96
CA LEU A 70 -4.07 -13.65 22.24
C LEU A 70 -2.76 -13.65 21.43
N LEU A 71 -2.09 -14.79 21.39
CA LEU A 71 -0.85 -14.94 20.63
C LEU A 71 -1.10 -14.77 19.13
N TRP A 72 -2.18 -15.37 18.62
CA TRP A 72 -2.61 -15.19 17.24
C TRP A 72 -2.89 -13.71 16.94
N ALA A 73 -3.69 -13.02 17.75
CA ALA A 73 -4.05 -11.62 17.56
C ALA A 73 -2.80 -10.71 17.58
N PHE A 74 -1.87 -10.96 18.51
CA PHE A 74 -0.63 -10.20 18.62
C PHE A 74 0.26 -10.36 17.37
N LEU A 75 0.52 -11.60 16.95
CA LEU A 75 1.32 -11.88 15.76
C LEU A 75 0.68 -11.34 14.49
N PHE A 76 -0.64 -11.45 14.40
CA PHE A 76 -1.40 -10.94 13.28
C PHE A 76 -1.36 -9.41 13.20
N LEU A 77 -1.46 -8.70 14.34
CA LEU A 77 -1.29 -7.24 14.39
C LEU A 77 0.10 -6.81 13.99
N LEU A 78 1.15 -7.55 14.40
CA LEU A 78 2.50 -7.29 13.94
C LEU A 78 2.63 -7.47 12.43
N ALA A 79 2.11 -8.58 11.89
CA ALA A 79 2.08 -8.82 10.44
C ALA A 79 1.39 -7.66 9.71
N PHE A 80 0.25 -7.21 10.22
CA PHE A 80 -0.49 -6.08 9.67
C PHE A 80 0.31 -4.77 9.70
N ALA A 81 0.96 -4.45 10.83
CA ALA A 81 1.75 -3.23 10.98
C ALA A 81 2.91 -3.19 9.96
N PHE A 82 3.62 -4.31 9.79
CA PHE A 82 4.69 -4.41 8.80
C PHE A 82 4.16 -4.39 7.36
N ALA A 83 3.02 -5.02 7.07
CA ALA A 83 2.39 -4.96 5.75
C ALA A 83 1.94 -3.52 5.40
N ALA A 84 1.33 -2.81 6.34
CA ALA A 84 0.95 -1.40 6.16
C ALA A 84 2.18 -0.51 5.92
N THR A 85 3.28 -0.75 6.64
CA THR A 85 4.55 -0.04 6.42
C THR A 85 5.13 -0.34 5.05
N ALA A 86 5.08 -1.60 4.59
CA ALA A 86 5.51 -1.99 3.24
C ALA A 86 4.73 -1.25 2.16
N ILE A 87 3.39 -1.19 2.28
CA ILE A 87 2.52 -0.45 1.36
C ILE A 87 2.85 1.04 1.39
N TYR A 88 3.08 1.62 2.57
CA TYR A 88 3.42 3.03 2.71
C TYR A 88 4.75 3.38 2.04
N ASP A 89 5.80 2.55 2.21
CA ASP A 89 7.08 2.75 1.54
C ASP A 89 6.97 2.52 0.03
N ALA A 90 6.16 1.55 -0.42
CA ALA A 90 5.84 1.37 -1.83
C ALA A 90 5.15 2.62 -2.43
N MET A 91 4.17 3.22 -1.71
CA MET A 91 3.53 4.46 -2.13
C MET A 91 4.52 5.63 -2.26
N ARG A 92 5.47 5.74 -1.32
CA ARG A 92 6.53 6.75 -1.39
C ARG A 92 7.50 6.56 -2.55
N ALA A 93 7.66 5.33 -3.05
CA ALA A 93 8.44 5.04 -4.23
C ALA A 93 7.71 5.42 -5.54
N ILE A 94 6.38 5.55 -5.52
CA ILE A 94 5.56 5.88 -6.70
C ILE A 94 5.98 7.22 -7.30
N ASP A 95 6.14 8.26 -6.49
CA ASP A 95 6.45 9.62 -6.96
C ASP A 95 7.78 9.70 -7.74
N PRO A 96 8.92 9.27 -7.18
CA PRO A 96 10.17 9.27 -7.90
C PRO A 96 10.20 8.26 -9.06
N LEU A 97 9.49 7.13 -8.96
CA LEU A 97 9.35 6.17 -10.05
C LEU A 97 8.64 6.80 -11.25
N PHE A 98 7.50 7.47 -11.04
CA PHE A 98 6.78 8.15 -12.10
C PHE A 98 7.53 9.37 -12.64
N ALA A 99 8.34 10.05 -11.83
CA ALA A 99 9.25 11.08 -12.30
C ALA A 99 10.31 10.52 -13.28
N LEU A 100 10.84 9.34 -13.03
CA LEU A 100 11.75 8.63 -13.94
C LEU A 100 11.03 8.17 -15.21
N LEU A 101 9.83 7.60 -15.07
CA LEU A 101 9.02 7.14 -16.20
C LEU A 101 8.54 8.28 -17.09
N SER A 102 8.20 9.44 -16.52
CA SER A 102 7.76 10.62 -17.28
C SER A 102 8.84 11.15 -18.23
N ARG A 103 10.11 11.01 -17.88
CA ARG A 103 11.24 11.34 -18.77
C ARG A 103 11.28 10.42 -20.00
N ARG A 104 10.85 9.16 -19.86
CA ARG A 104 10.89 8.15 -20.92
C ARG A 104 9.59 8.07 -21.72
N PHE A 105 8.44 8.27 -21.06
CA PHE A 105 7.09 8.08 -21.62
C PHE A 105 6.29 9.40 -21.74
N GLY A 106 6.86 10.54 -21.36
CA GLY A 106 6.23 11.85 -21.49
C GLY A 106 4.97 12.01 -20.61
N ARG A 107 3.94 12.69 -21.14
CA ARG A 107 2.71 13.05 -20.41
C ARG A 107 1.88 11.87 -19.87
N ALA A 108 2.12 10.66 -20.34
CA ALA A 108 1.40 9.45 -19.90
C ALA A 108 1.63 9.08 -18.42
N ALA A 109 2.70 9.59 -17.79
CA ALA A 109 3.05 9.24 -16.42
C ALA A 109 2.10 9.83 -15.36
N GLY A 110 1.46 10.97 -15.61
CA GLY A 110 0.60 11.66 -14.64
C GLY A 110 -0.64 10.86 -14.19
N PRO A 111 -1.50 10.42 -15.13
CA PRO A 111 -2.66 9.59 -14.82
C PRO A 111 -2.27 8.26 -14.16
N GLY A 112 -1.19 7.62 -14.62
CA GLY A 112 -0.69 6.36 -14.05
C GLY A 112 -0.31 6.48 -12.58
N LYS A 113 0.30 7.60 -12.17
CA LYS A 113 0.65 7.89 -10.77
C LYS A 113 -0.60 7.91 -9.87
N ARG A 114 -1.69 8.57 -10.31
CA ARG A 114 -2.94 8.64 -9.56
C ARG A 114 -3.54 7.25 -9.39
N VAL A 115 -3.69 6.50 -10.49
CA VAL A 115 -4.22 5.13 -10.47
C VAL A 115 -3.39 4.21 -9.55
N ALA A 116 -2.06 4.27 -9.62
CA ALA A 116 -1.19 3.47 -8.76
C ALA A 116 -1.39 3.78 -7.28
N ARG A 117 -1.60 5.06 -6.92
CA ARG A 117 -1.87 5.49 -5.55
C ARG A 117 -3.25 5.02 -5.07
N ASP A 118 -4.27 5.14 -5.91
CA ASP A 118 -5.63 4.69 -5.59
C ASP A 118 -5.68 3.17 -5.38
N LEU A 119 -4.95 2.39 -6.19
CA LEU A 119 -4.80 0.94 -6.00
C LEU A 119 -4.07 0.60 -4.70
N ALA A 120 -3.03 1.35 -4.33
CA ALA A 120 -2.34 1.14 -3.05
C ALA A 120 -3.26 1.42 -1.84
N TYR A 121 -4.08 2.49 -1.90
CA TYR A 121 -5.08 2.76 -0.86
C TYR A 121 -6.19 1.70 -0.83
N ALA A 122 -6.62 1.21 -1.99
CA ALA A 122 -7.60 0.13 -2.09
C ALA A 122 -7.07 -1.16 -1.42
N LEU A 123 -5.81 -1.50 -1.70
CA LEU A 123 -5.15 -2.64 -1.08
C LEU A 123 -5.03 -2.47 0.44
N LEU A 124 -4.66 -1.27 0.90
CA LEU A 124 -4.57 -0.96 2.34
C LEU A 124 -5.94 -1.07 3.02
N ALA A 125 -7.00 -0.54 2.40
CA ALA A 125 -8.37 -0.63 2.93
C ALA A 125 -8.85 -2.08 3.01
N ALA A 126 -8.58 -2.90 1.99
CA ALA A 126 -8.89 -4.32 2.00
C ALA A 126 -8.12 -5.07 3.10
N LEU A 127 -6.83 -4.79 3.24
CA LEU A 127 -5.98 -5.37 4.28
C LEU A 127 -6.49 -4.99 5.68
N MET A 128 -6.88 -3.72 5.90
CA MET A 128 -7.48 -3.25 7.15
C MET A 128 -8.77 -4.02 7.49
N ALA A 129 -9.67 -4.18 6.53
CA ALA A 129 -10.93 -4.89 6.75
C ALA A 129 -10.69 -6.35 7.14
N VAL A 130 -9.79 -7.03 6.44
CA VAL A 130 -9.41 -8.42 6.74
C VAL A 130 -8.74 -8.53 8.12
N ALA A 131 -7.86 -7.58 8.45
CA ALA A 131 -7.13 -7.57 9.72
C ALA A 131 -8.03 -7.31 10.93
N LEU A 132 -9.01 -6.41 10.80
CA LEU A 132 -9.87 -6.02 11.91
C LEU A 132 -11.01 -7.01 12.15
N ALA A 133 -11.47 -7.73 11.12
CA ALA A 133 -12.62 -8.64 11.23
C ALA A 133 -12.50 -9.69 12.37
N PRO A 134 -11.38 -10.43 12.52
CA PRO A 134 -11.25 -11.41 13.60
C PRO A 134 -11.09 -10.76 14.99
N LEU A 135 -10.56 -9.54 15.07
CA LEU A 135 -10.41 -8.81 16.33
C LEU A 135 -11.75 -8.35 16.92
N THR A 136 -12.86 -8.51 16.18
CA THR A 136 -14.20 -8.24 16.70
C THR A 136 -14.75 -9.35 17.59
N GLU A 137 -14.13 -10.53 17.64
CA GLU A 137 -14.63 -11.68 18.43
C GLU A 137 -14.89 -11.36 19.91
N PRO A 138 -14.04 -10.58 20.62
CA PRO A 138 -14.30 -10.22 22.02
C PRO A 138 -15.58 -9.42 22.25
N LEU A 139 -16.18 -8.84 21.20
CA LEU A 139 -17.41 -8.07 21.30
C LEU A 139 -18.67 -8.94 21.47
N GLY A 140 -18.52 -10.27 21.49
CA GLY A 140 -19.60 -11.21 21.72
C GLY A 140 -20.77 -11.04 20.73
N PRO A 141 -22.00 -10.82 21.18
CA PRO A 141 -23.17 -10.68 20.30
C PRO A 141 -23.12 -9.52 19.33
N ALA A 142 -22.32 -8.48 19.61
CA ALA A 142 -22.13 -7.33 18.72
C ALA A 142 -21.11 -7.59 17.59
N ALA A 143 -20.29 -8.64 17.69
CA ALA A 143 -19.23 -8.95 16.71
C ALA A 143 -19.74 -9.06 15.26
N PRO A 144 -20.86 -9.75 14.95
CA PRO A 144 -21.36 -9.85 13.59
C PRO A 144 -21.75 -8.49 13.00
N LEU A 145 -22.37 -7.61 13.80
CA LEU A 145 -22.74 -6.26 13.35
C LEU A 145 -21.51 -5.41 13.05
N VAL A 146 -20.53 -5.39 13.96
CA VAL A 146 -19.29 -4.62 13.76
C VAL A 146 -18.52 -5.14 12.55
N ARG A 147 -18.43 -6.46 12.35
CA ARG A 147 -17.80 -7.08 11.19
C ARG A 147 -18.52 -6.72 9.89
N ALA A 148 -19.85 -6.71 9.88
CA ALA A 148 -20.64 -6.28 8.74
C ALA A 148 -20.39 -4.80 8.40
N LEU A 149 -20.38 -3.91 9.40
CA LEU A 149 -20.07 -2.50 9.21
C LEU A 149 -18.65 -2.26 8.67
N LEU A 150 -17.65 -2.98 9.20
CA LEU A 150 -16.29 -2.94 8.66
C LEU A 150 -16.23 -3.38 7.20
N GLY A 151 -16.92 -4.48 6.87
CA GLY A 151 -16.99 -5.01 5.50
C GLY A 151 -17.66 -4.04 4.53
N VAL A 152 -18.81 -3.48 4.91
CA VAL A 152 -19.52 -2.47 4.11
C VAL A 152 -18.69 -1.21 3.95
N GLY A 153 -18.05 -0.71 5.03
CA GLY A 153 -17.17 0.45 4.98
C GLY A 153 -15.99 0.24 4.02
N ALA A 154 -15.32 -0.91 4.13
CA ALA A 154 -14.23 -1.25 3.23
C ALA A 154 -14.70 -1.38 1.76
N LEU A 155 -15.86 -2.00 1.53
CA LEU A 155 -16.44 -2.11 0.18
C LEU A 155 -16.74 -0.74 -0.42
N LEU A 156 -17.30 0.19 0.36
CA LEU A 156 -17.56 1.55 -0.10
C LEU A 156 -16.26 2.27 -0.48
N VAL A 157 -15.23 2.18 0.36
CA VAL A 157 -13.91 2.77 0.05
C VAL A 157 -13.33 2.15 -1.23
N LEU A 158 -13.38 0.83 -1.38
CA LEU A 158 -12.92 0.13 -2.58
C LEU A 158 -13.65 0.61 -3.83
N VAL A 159 -14.98 0.69 -3.79
CA VAL A 159 -15.80 1.15 -4.93
C VAL A 159 -15.44 2.58 -5.32
N LEU A 160 -15.29 3.48 -4.34
CA LEU A 160 -14.93 4.88 -4.60
C LEU A 160 -13.53 5.01 -5.23
N LEU A 161 -12.55 4.28 -4.72
CA LEU A 161 -11.18 4.28 -5.26
C LEU A 161 -11.11 3.68 -6.67
N LEU A 162 -11.83 2.57 -6.91
CA LEU A 162 -11.90 1.96 -8.23
C LEU A 162 -12.62 2.88 -9.23
N PHE A 163 -13.67 3.57 -8.80
CA PHE A 163 -14.36 4.55 -9.64
C PHE A 163 -13.45 5.73 -10.01
N ASP A 164 -12.68 6.27 -9.06
CA ASP A 164 -11.73 7.37 -9.34
C ASP A 164 -10.61 6.92 -10.28
N ALA A 165 -10.08 5.71 -10.08
CA ALA A 165 -9.10 5.11 -10.98
C ALA A 165 -9.68 4.91 -12.39
N ALA A 166 -10.89 4.37 -12.51
CA ALA A 166 -11.57 4.18 -13.79
C ALA A 166 -11.82 5.50 -14.52
N LYS A 167 -12.29 6.54 -13.80
CA LYS A 167 -12.48 7.89 -14.34
C LYS A 167 -11.15 8.48 -14.87
N THR A 168 -10.07 8.28 -14.15
CA THR A 168 -8.73 8.77 -14.54
C THR A 168 -8.25 8.07 -15.82
N ILE A 169 -8.43 6.75 -15.91
CA ILE A 169 -8.09 5.96 -17.10
C ILE A 169 -8.93 6.41 -18.29
N TYR A 170 -10.24 6.54 -18.10
CA TYR A 170 -11.15 6.97 -19.16
C TYR A 170 -10.79 8.34 -19.72
N ALA A 171 -10.53 9.33 -18.85
CA ALA A 171 -10.12 10.67 -19.27
C ALA A 171 -8.83 10.64 -20.10
N TYR A 172 -7.86 9.83 -19.70
CA TYR A 172 -6.59 9.67 -20.41
C TYR A 172 -6.77 9.01 -21.78
N VAL A 173 -7.57 7.94 -21.85
CA VAL A 173 -7.85 7.25 -23.12
C VAL A 173 -8.56 8.19 -24.09
N ARG A 174 -9.57 8.93 -23.62
CA ARG A 174 -10.29 9.91 -24.44
C ARG A 174 -9.36 10.97 -25.01
N GLU A 175 -8.51 11.58 -24.19
CA GLU A 175 -7.50 12.58 -24.65
C GLU A 175 -6.58 11.99 -25.71
N LYS A 176 -6.14 10.73 -25.55
CA LYS A 176 -5.27 10.05 -26.52
C LYS A 176 -5.99 9.75 -27.83
N VAL A 177 -7.23 9.35 -27.80
CA VAL A 177 -8.04 9.12 -28.98
C VAL A 177 -8.25 10.43 -29.74
N GLU A 178 -8.63 11.52 -29.07
CA GLU A 178 -8.81 12.84 -29.67
C GLU A 178 -7.51 13.36 -30.32
N GLU A 179 -6.35 13.19 -29.66
CA GLU A 179 -5.02 13.53 -30.21
C GLU A 179 -4.71 12.72 -31.49
N THR A 180 -5.01 11.42 -31.47
CA THR A 180 -4.75 10.54 -32.61
C THR A 180 -5.65 10.87 -33.80
N VAL A 181 -6.94 11.10 -33.56
CA VAL A 181 -7.91 11.50 -34.60
C VAL A 181 -7.51 12.85 -35.20
N SER A 182 -7.10 13.81 -34.40
CA SER A 182 -6.67 15.13 -34.90
C SER A 182 -5.40 15.08 -35.77
N LYS A 183 -4.50 14.10 -35.52
CA LYS A 183 -3.29 13.87 -36.35
C LYS A 183 -3.62 13.19 -37.68
N LEU A 184 -4.65 12.33 -37.72
CA LEU A 184 -5.08 11.64 -38.93
C LEU A 184 -5.91 12.55 -39.85
N ALA A 185 -6.53 13.61 -39.29
CA ALA A 185 -7.34 14.57 -40.03
C ALA A 185 -6.53 15.73 -40.68
N ARG A 186 -5.21 15.76 -40.46
CA ARG A 186 -4.26 16.69 -41.10
C ARG A 186 -3.47 16.00 -42.18
#